data_9dfa79ddc712200755fe02130ca08756
#
_entry.id   9dfa79ddc712200755fe02130ca08756
#
_cell.length_a   1.000
_cell.length_b   1.000
_cell.length_c   1.000
_cell.angle_alpha   90.00
_cell.angle_beta   90.00
_cell.angle_gamma   90.00
#
_symmetry.space_group_name_H-M   'P 1'
#
loop_
_entity.id
_entity.type
_entity.pdbx_description
1 polymer ?
#
loop_
_entity_poly.entity_id
_entity_poly.type
_entity_poly.pdbx_seq_one_letter_code
_entity_poly.pdbx_strand_id
1 'polypeptide(L)'
;MSHLMNTYARLPVAFTHGQGAKVFDEAGRSYLDALAGIAVSTLGHAHPRLVKAIADQAGRILHTSNIYRIREQEQLGDRLAALSGMDEVFLCNSGCEANEAAIKLARMFGHQKGIDSPAIVVMEKAFHGRTLATLSATGNRKVQAGFEPLVSGFVRVPFDDLAAVENIAANNVVAVLLEPIQGEG
;
A
#
# COMPACT_ATOMS: atom_id res chain seq x y z
N MET A 1 28.51 -13.50 7.44
CA MET A 1 28.18 -12.27 6.71
C MET A 1 26.78 -12.43 6.10
N SER A 2 25.93 -11.41 6.16
CA SER A 2 24.63 -11.43 5.46
C SER A 2 24.83 -11.02 4.00
N HIS A 3 24.22 -11.72 3.06
CA HIS A 3 24.18 -11.36 1.63
C HIS A 3 22.98 -10.44 1.29
N LEU A 4 22.19 -10.06 2.31
CA LEU A 4 21.09 -9.11 2.13
C LEU A 4 21.62 -7.67 2.05
N MET A 5 21.07 -6.87 1.13
CA MET A 5 21.36 -5.45 1.06
C MET A 5 21.03 -4.77 2.40
N ASN A 6 21.86 -3.83 2.81
CA ASN A 6 21.65 -3.06 4.06
C ASN A 6 20.67 -1.90 3.84
N THR A 7 19.41 -2.24 3.53
CA THR A 7 18.32 -1.28 3.27
C THR A 7 17.52 -0.93 4.53
N TYR A 8 17.73 -1.66 5.63
CA TYR A 8 17.03 -1.46 6.91
C TYR A 8 17.98 -1.59 8.09
N ALA A 9 17.79 -0.78 9.11
CA ALA A 9 18.44 -0.93 10.42
C ALA A 9 17.77 -2.07 11.21
N ARG A 10 18.17 -3.32 10.96
CA ARG A 10 17.57 -4.49 11.60
C ARG A 10 17.97 -4.58 13.06
N LEU A 11 17.02 -4.88 13.94
CA LEU A 11 17.29 -5.24 15.33
C LEU A 11 17.98 -6.62 15.40
N PRO A 12 18.86 -6.85 16.37
CA PRO A 12 19.59 -8.10 16.51
C PRO A 12 18.74 -9.19 17.19
N VAL A 13 17.55 -9.45 16.66
CA VAL A 13 16.64 -10.50 17.11
C VAL A 13 16.05 -11.21 15.89
N ALA A 14 15.96 -12.54 15.97
CA ALA A 14 15.27 -13.35 14.97
C ALA A 14 14.14 -14.13 15.65
N PHE A 15 12.94 -14.03 15.10
CA PHE A 15 11.78 -14.76 15.58
C PHE A 15 11.59 -16.05 14.80
N THR A 16 11.30 -17.15 15.51
CA THR A 16 11.14 -18.48 14.92
C THR A 16 9.68 -18.87 14.71
N HIS A 17 8.79 -18.41 15.59
CA HIS A 17 7.36 -18.67 15.51
C HIS A 17 6.56 -17.63 16.27
N GLY A 18 5.24 -17.67 16.11
CA GLY A 18 4.31 -16.81 16.84
C GLY A 18 2.99 -17.51 17.10
N GLN A 19 2.27 -17.06 18.13
CA GLN A 19 0.92 -17.51 18.46
C GLN A 19 0.09 -16.34 19.00
N GLY A 20 -1.01 -16.03 18.36
CA GLY A 20 -1.83 -14.87 18.70
C GLY A 20 -1.00 -13.58 18.64
N ALA A 21 -0.98 -12.83 19.72
CA ALA A 21 -0.22 -11.57 19.82
C ALA A 21 1.23 -11.76 20.31
N LYS A 22 1.75 -12.97 20.35
CA LYS A 22 3.12 -13.25 20.83
C LYS A 22 3.99 -13.81 19.73
N VAL A 23 5.28 -13.42 19.76
CA VAL A 23 6.36 -14.00 18.96
C VAL A 23 7.46 -14.51 19.86
N PHE A 24 8.21 -15.49 19.39
CA PHE A 24 9.25 -16.18 20.15
C PHE A 24 10.56 -16.16 19.36
N ASP A 25 11.66 -15.82 20.03
CA ASP A 25 12.97 -15.82 19.41
C ASP A 25 13.64 -17.21 19.45
N GLU A 26 14.83 -17.29 18.86
CA GLU A 26 15.64 -18.53 18.81
C GLU A 26 16.01 -19.07 20.20
N ALA A 27 16.05 -18.22 21.22
CA ALA A 27 16.30 -18.61 22.61
C ALA A 27 15.01 -18.97 23.38
N GLY A 28 13.84 -18.96 22.71
CA GLY A 28 12.54 -19.26 23.31
C GLY A 28 11.97 -18.13 24.17
N ARG A 29 12.54 -16.93 24.15
CA ARG A 29 11.99 -15.78 24.86
C ARG A 29 10.75 -15.28 24.13
N SER A 30 9.70 -14.97 24.88
CA SER A 30 8.44 -14.45 24.33
C SER A 30 8.41 -12.93 24.35
N TYR A 31 7.82 -12.34 23.30
CA TYR A 31 7.60 -10.91 23.15
C TYR A 31 6.15 -10.67 22.77
N LEU A 32 5.59 -9.53 23.23
CA LEU A 32 4.32 -9.04 22.72
C LEU A 32 4.58 -8.34 21.37
N ASP A 33 3.93 -8.83 20.31
CA ASP A 33 4.03 -8.23 18.98
C ASP A 33 2.99 -7.11 18.82
N ALA A 34 3.35 -5.91 19.26
CA ALA A 34 2.53 -4.71 19.06
C ALA A 34 2.73 -4.08 17.68
N LEU A 35 3.69 -4.57 16.88
CA LEU A 35 3.95 -4.10 15.51
C LEU A 35 3.11 -4.84 14.46
N ALA A 36 2.82 -6.14 14.71
CA ALA A 36 2.04 -7.01 13.84
C ALA A 36 2.51 -7.01 12.36
N GLY A 37 3.84 -6.91 12.13
CA GLY A 37 4.39 -6.80 10.78
C GLY A 37 4.03 -5.49 10.07
N ILE A 38 3.90 -4.39 10.80
CA ILE A 38 3.36 -3.09 10.38
C ILE A 38 1.90 -3.26 9.93
N ALA A 39 1.07 -3.70 10.90
CA ALA A 39 -0.38 -3.91 10.77
C ALA A 39 -0.81 -4.95 9.70
N VAL A 40 0.08 -5.88 9.34
CA VAL A 40 -0.22 -6.96 8.37
C VAL A 40 -0.88 -8.17 9.05
N SER A 41 -0.35 -8.59 10.21
CA SER A 41 -0.81 -9.80 10.93
C SER A 41 -1.98 -9.50 11.88
N THR A 42 -3.05 -8.87 11.38
CA THR A 42 -4.18 -8.37 12.18
C THR A 42 -4.99 -9.46 12.88
N LEU A 43 -4.95 -10.71 12.39
CA LEU A 43 -5.56 -11.88 13.05
C LEU A 43 -4.64 -12.54 14.09
N GLY A 44 -3.43 -11.99 14.28
CA GLY A 44 -2.39 -12.60 15.08
C GLY A 44 -1.68 -13.75 14.35
N HIS A 45 -0.60 -14.23 15.00
CA HIS A 45 0.22 -15.32 14.46
C HIS A 45 -0.47 -16.67 14.59
N ALA A 46 -0.26 -17.53 13.59
CA ALA A 46 -0.76 -18.91 13.55
C ALA A 46 -2.28 -19.03 13.77
N HIS A 47 -3.08 -18.10 13.28
CA HIS A 47 -4.54 -18.16 13.41
C HIS A 47 -5.08 -19.44 12.72
N PRO A 48 -5.76 -20.36 13.44
CA PRO A 48 -6.01 -21.72 12.96
C PRO A 48 -6.86 -21.77 11.68
N ARG A 49 -7.86 -20.90 11.56
CA ARG A 49 -8.69 -20.83 10.34
C ARG A 49 -7.91 -20.33 9.13
N LEU A 50 -7.01 -19.35 9.32
CA LEU A 50 -6.18 -18.82 8.25
C LEU A 50 -5.15 -19.85 7.80
N VAL A 51 -4.44 -20.48 8.74
CA VAL A 51 -3.48 -21.57 8.45
C VAL A 51 -4.14 -22.69 7.67
N LYS A 52 -5.32 -23.13 8.13
CA LYS A 52 -6.08 -24.19 7.43
C LYS A 52 -6.47 -23.76 6.02
N ALA A 53 -6.99 -22.55 5.82
CA ALA A 53 -7.42 -22.05 4.51
C ALA A 53 -6.25 -21.98 3.53
N ILE A 54 -5.07 -21.51 3.98
CA ILE A 54 -3.86 -21.44 3.16
C ILE A 54 -3.38 -22.87 2.80
N ALA A 55 -3.32 -23.77 3.77
CA ALA A 55 -2.87 -25.15 3.53
C ALA A 55 -3.79 -25.90 2.58
N ASP A 56 -5.11 -25.80 2.77
CA ASP A 56 -6.10 -26.42 1.91
C ASP A 56 -5.99 -25.89 0.46
N GLN A 57 -5.88 -24.56 0.29
CA GLN A 57 -5.78 -23.96 -1.04
C GLN A 57 -4.44 -24.27 -1.71
N ALA A 58 -3.33 -24.25 -0.96
CA ALA A 58 -2.00 -24.60 -1.47
C ALA A 58 -1.94 -26.05 -1.96
N GLY A 59 -2.65 -26.96 -1.29
CA GLY A 59 -2.78 -28.36 -1.70
C GLY A 59 -3.67 -28.57 -2.95
N ARG A 60 -4.43 -27.57 -3.37
CA ARG A 60 -5.31 -27.64 -4.54
C ARG A 60 -4.71 -26.96 -5.76
N ILE A 61 -4.44 -25.66 -5.64
CA ILE A 61 -3.90 -24.85 -6.71
C ILE A 61 -3.37 -23.52 -6.16
N LEU A 62 -2.17 -23.12 -6.58
CA LEU A 62 -1.52 -21.88 -6.12
C LEU A 62 -1.76 -20.72 -7.07
N HIS A 63 -1.59 -20.93 -8.38
CA HIS A 63 -1.66 -19.86 -9.38
C HIS A 63 -1.97 -20.39 -10.77
N THR A 64 -2.78 -19.63 -11.52
CA THR A 64 -3.17 -20.00 -12.90
C THR A 64 -3.03 -18.85 -13.90
N SER A 65 -2.57 -17.68 -13.48
CA SER A 65 -2.61 -16.43 -14.27
C SER A 65 -4.03 -15.82 -14.41
N ASN A 66 -4.08 -14.50 -14.56
CA ASN A 66 -5.32 -13.75 -14.81
C ASN A 66 -5.90 -13.96 -16.22
N ILE A 67 -5.29 -14.81 -17.06
CA ILE A 67 -5.86 -15.26 -18.33
C ILE A 67 -7.11 -16.13 -18.09
N TYR A 68 -7.13 -16.80 -16.95
CA TYR A 68 -8.26 -17.65 -16.55
C TYR A 68 -9.08 -16.99 -15.46
N ARG A 69 -10.35 -17.36 -15.37
CA ARG A 69 -11.21 -16.96 -14.26
C ARG A 69 -10.75 -17.64 -12.99
N ILE A 70 -10.64 -16.86 -11.91
CA ILE A 70 -10.28 -17.34 -10.58
C ILE A 70 -11.47 -17.07 -9.67
N ARG A 71 -12.18 -18.13 -9.30
CA ARG A 71 -13.43 -18.05 -8.53
C ARG A 71 -13.25 -17.29 -7.19
N GLU A 72 -12.17 -17.54 -6.51
CA GLU A 72 -11.87 -16.92 -5.22
C GLU A 72 -11.63 -15.40 -5.36
N GLN A 73 -11.05 -14.95 -6.46
CA GLN A 73 -10.92 -13.51 -6.77
C GLN A 73 -12.27 -12.89 -7.08
N GLU A 74 -13.13 -13.55 -7.85
CA GLU A 74 -14.47 -13.07 -8.16
C GLU A 74 -15.29 -12.91 -6.88
N GLN A 75 -15.31 -13.93 -6.01
CA GLN A 75 -16.00 -13.87 -4.70
C GLN A 75 -15.46 -12.77 -3.79
N LEU A 76 -14.14 -12.56 -3.77
CA LEU A 76 -13.54 -11.47 -3.02
C LEU A 76 -13.94 -10.11 -3.59
N GLY A 77 -13.92 -9.97 -4.92
CA GLY A 77 -14.36 -8.76 -5.62
C GLY A 77 -15.79 -8.39 -5.29
N ASP A 78 -16.72 -9.34 -5.41
CA ASP A 78 -18.14 -9.15 -5.08
C ASP A 78 -18.33 -8.68 -3.63
N ARG A 79 -17.59 -9.30 -2.70
CA ARG A 79 -17.69 -8.96 -1.28
C ARG A 79 -17.11 -7.56 -0.97
N LEU A 80 -15.98 -7.21 -1.59
CA LEU A 80 -15.36 -5.90 -1.42
C LEU A 80 -16.23 -4.79 -2.04
N ALA A 81 -16.79 -5.02 -3.23
CA ALA A 81 -17.73 -4.08 -3.86
C ALA A 81 -18.95 -3.85 -2.97
N ALA A 82 -19.57 -4.91 -2.44
CA ALA A 82 -20.72 -4.80 -1.54
C ALA A 82 -20.40 -4.05 -0.23
N LEU A 83 -19.18 -4.18 0.31
CA LEU A 83 -18.76 -3.52 1.55
C LEU A 83 -18.35 -2.06 1.33
N SER A 84 -17.74 -1.76 0.20
CA SER A 84 -17.22 -0.40 -0.10
C SER A 84 -18.24 0.51 -0.77
N GLY A 85 -19.27 -0.06 -1.39
CA GLY A 85 -20.21 0.68 -2.24
C GLY A 85 -19.61 1.09 -3.59
N MET A 86 -18.44 0.56 -3.96
CA MET A 86 -17.80 0.76 -5.27
C MET A 86 -18.23 -0.33 -6.24
N ASP A 87 -18.23 -0.01 -7.55
CA ASP A 87 -18.71 -0.94 -8.58
C ASP A 87 -17.67 -2.02 -8.91
N GLU A 88 -16.37 -1.71 -8.87
CA GLU A 88 -15.30 -2.59 -9.30
C GLU A 88 -14.13 -2.61 -8.32
N VAL A 89 -13.37 -3.71 -8.35
CA VAL A 89 -12.20 -3.94 -7.49
C VAL A 89 -10.99 -4.32 -8.33
N PHE A 90 -9.89 -3.62 -8.14
CA PHE A 90 -8.59 -3.98 -8.67
C PHE A 90 -7.77 -4.73 -7.60
N LEU A 91 -7.40 -5.97 -7.88
CA LEU A 91 -6.56 -6.79 -7.00
C LEU A 91 -5.09 -6.72 -7.41
N CYS A 92 -4.21 -6.50 -6.44
CA CYS A 92 -2.77 -6.38 -6.64
C CYS A 92 -2.01 -6.94 -5.43
N ASN A 93 -0.66 -6.92 -5.48
CA ASN A 93 0.17 -7.55 -4.45
C ASN A 93 0.50 -6.63 -3.27
N SER A 94 0.32 -5.32 -3.41
CA SER A 94 0.72 -4.35 -2.38
C SER A 94 -0.06 -3.05 -2.47
N GLY A 95 -0.09 -2.29 -1.37
CA GLY A 95 -0.63 -0.92 -1.37
C GLY A 95 0.13 0.02 -2.32
N CYS A 96 1.43 -0.24 -2.53
CA CYS A 96 2.22 0.50 -3.51
C CYS A 96 1.68 0.31 -4.93
N GLU A 97 1.39 -0.94 -5.34
CA GLU A 97 0.79 -1.24 -6.64
C GLU A 97 -0.64 -0.69 -6.77
N ALA A 98 -1.41 -0.70 -5.68
CA ALA A 98 -2.73 -0.07 -5.64
C ALA A 98 -2.64 1.43 -5.90
N ASN A 99 -1.70 2.13 -5.26
CA ASN A 99 -1.46 3.55 -5.47
C ASN A 99 -0.92 3.85 -6.88
N GLU A 100 -0.06 3.00 -7.45
CA GLU A 100 0.36 3.11 -8.86
C GLU A 100 -0.84 3.00 -9.81
N ALA A 101 -1.76 2.07 -9.55
CA ALA A 101 -2.98 1.94 -10.34
C ALA A 101 -3.86 3.19 -10.21
N ALA A 102 -4.07 3.70 -8.99
CA ALA A 102 -4.84 4.92 -8.74
C ALA A 102 -4.23 6.15 -9.46
N ILE A 103 -2.92 6.34 -9.41
CA ILE A 103 -2.20 7.40 -10.11
C ILE A 103 -2.40 7.28 -11.63
N LYS A 104 -2.29 6.07 -12.18
CA LYS A 104 -2.51 5.82 -13.61
C LYS A 104 -3.95 6.10 -14.03
N LEU A 105 -4.94 5.66 -13.22
CA LEU A 105 -6.36 5.93 -13.47
C LEU A 105 -6.66 7.42 -13.45
N ALA A 106 -6.14 8.16 -12.46
CA ALA A 106 -6.30 9.60 -12.39
C ALA A 106 -5.72 10.32 -13.63
N ARG A 107 -4.53 9.93 -14.07
CA ARG A 107 -3.92 10.46 -15.29
C ARG A 107 -4.73 10.15 -16.54
N MET A 108 -5.17 8.88 -16.68
CA MET A 108 -6.00 8.47 -17.81
C MET A 108 -7.33 9.25 -17.85
N PHE A 109 -7.97 9.41 -16.69
CA PHE A 109 -9.17 10.24 -16.57
C PHE A 109 -8.92 11.68 -17.02
N GLY A 110 -7.81 12.30 -16.61
CA GLY A 110 -7.43 13.65 -17.03
C GLY A 110 -7.27 13.75 -18.55
N HIS A 111 -6.55 12.82 -19.18
CA HIS A 111 -6.40 12.79 -20.64
C HIS A 111 -7.74 12.61 -21.36
N GLN A 112 -8.65 11.78 -20.84
CA GLN A 112 -10.01 11.65 -21.39
C GLN A 112 -10.82 12.95 -21.29
N LYS A 113 -10.47 13.84 -20.35
CA LYS A 113 -11.05 15.20 -20.22
C LYS A 113 -10.30 16.26 -21.03
N GLY A 114 -9.33 15.87 -21.86
CA GLY A 114 -8.53 16.79 -22.66
C GLY A 114 -7.45 17.56 -21.88
N ILE A 115 -7.05 17.07 -20.72
CA ILE A 115 -6.00 17.67 -19.89
C ILE A 115 -4.66 16.99 -20.25
N ASP A 116 -3.77 17.73 -20.90
CA ASP A 116 -2.48 17.19 -21.37
C ASP A 116 -1.50 16.83 -20.25
N SER A 117 -1.55 17.56 -19.15
CA SER A 117 -0.64 17.37 -18.01
C SER A 117 -1.44 17.24 -16.71
N PRO A 118 -2.14 16.11 -16.50
CA PRO A 118 -2.96 15.90 -15.31
C PRO A 118 -2.12 15.94 -14.03
N ALA A 119 -2.61 16.67 -13.03
CA ALA A 119 -1.97 16.79 -11.72
C ALA A 119 -2.83 16.14 -10.63
N ILE A 120 -2.16 15.57 -9.63
CA ILE A 120 -2.77 14.93 -8.46
C ILE A 120 -2.33 15.70 -7.22
N VAL A 121 -3.28 16.15 -6.41
CA VAL A 121 -2.98 16.75 -5.11
C VAL A 121 -2.57 15.66 -4.13
N VAL A 122 -1.48 15.89 -3.41
CA VAL A 122 -0.95 14.99 -2.37
C VAL A 122 -0.62 15.78 -1.11
N MET A 123 -0.61 15.12 0.04
CA MET A 123 -0.40 15.77 1.33
C MET A 123 1.08 15.75 1.73
N GLU A 124 1.50 16.78 2.47
CA GLU A 124 2.77 16.74 3.20
C GLU A 124 2.78 15.58 4.18
N LYS A 125 3.96 15.00 4.43
CA LYS A 125 4.19 13.88 5.34
C LYS A 125 3.45 12.58 5.00
N ALA A 126 2.66 12.53 3.90
CA ALA A 126 1.98 11.33 3.46
C ALA A 126 2.97 10.22 3.05
N PHE A 127 2.54 8.96 3.20
CA PHE A 127 3.25 7.79 2.69
C PHE A 127 2.39 7.05 1.67
N HIS A 128 2.88 6.95 0.42
CA HIS A 128 2.14 6.29 -0.66
C HIS A 128 2.88 5.11 -1.29
N GLY A 129 4.11 4.85 -0.90
CA GLY A 129 4.92 3.74 -1.40
C GLY A 129 6.34 4.17 -1.80
N ARG A 130 7.10 3.24 -2.39
CA ARG A 130 8.52 3.43 -2.73
C ARG A 130 8.87 3.13 -4.18
N THR A 131 7.91 2.88 -5.07
CA THR A 131 8.12 2.94 -6.53
C THR A 131 8.28 4.41 -6.96
N LEU A 132 8.81 4.67 -8.13
CA LEU A 132 9.14 6.04 -8.53
C LEU A 132 7.93 6.99 -8.48
N ALA A 133 6.74 6.57 -8.92
CA ALA A 133 5.57 7.45 -8.86
C ALA A 133 5.02 7.58 -7.43
N THR A 134 4.89 6.49 -6.68
CA THR A 134 4.42 6.55 -5.29
C THR A 134 5.42 7.24 -4.36
N LEU A 135 6.73 7.10 -4.61
CA LEU A 135 7.79 7.84 -3.92
C LEU A 135 7.66 9.34 -4.17
N SER A 136 7.36 9.73 -5.41
CA SER A 136 7.15 11.13 -5.79
C SER A 136 5.90 11.73 -5.12
N ALA A 137 4.84 10.93 -4.95
CA ALA A 137 3.65 11.30 -4.20
C ALA A 137 3.87 11.37 -2.69
N THR A 138 4.80 10.58 -2.14
CA THR A 138 5.14 10.52 -0.70
C THR A 138 5.69 11.86 -0.21
N GLY A 139 5.22 12.33 0.95
CA GLY A 139 5.52 13.66 1.52
C GLY A 139 6.82 13.78 2.30
N ASN A 140 7.74 12.81 2.21
CA ASN A 140 8.97 12.76 2.99
C ASN A 140 10.21 12.95 2.09
N ARG A 141 10.85 14.11 2.18
CA ARG A 141 12.06 14.46 1.41
C ARG A 141 13.25 13.52 1.68
N LYS A 142 13.36 12.98 2.89
CA LYS A 142 14.48 12.09 3.25
C LYS A 142 14.48 10.79 2.47
N VAL A 143 13.28 10.26 2.15
CA VAL A 143 13.17 9.01 1.38
C VAL A 143 13.22 9.24 -0.14
N GLN A 144 13.06 10.49 -0.58
CA GLN A 144 13.15 10.89 -1.99
C GLN A 144 14.59 11.18 -2.42
N ALA A 145 15.42 11.64 -1.47
CA ALA A 145 16.80 12.08 -1.75
C ALA A 145 17.63 10.98 -2.41
N GLY A 146 18.25 11.31 -3.55
CA GLY A 146 19.07 10.39 -4.34
C GLY A 146 18.31 9.61 -5.41
N PHE A 147 16.99 9.82 -5.55
CA PHE A 147 16.15 9.18 -6.58
C PHE A 147 15.59 10.17 -7.60
N GLU A 148 16.10 11.39 -7.61
CA GLU A 148 15.74 12.41 -8.59
C GLU A 148 16.28 12.06 -10.00
N PRO A 149 15.58 12.49 -11.09
CA PRO A 149 14.38 13.33 -11.09
C PRO A 149 13.12 12.56 -10.68
N LEU A 150 12.32 13.17 -9.79
CA LEU A 150 11.04 12.59 -9.39
C LEU A 150 10.01 12.66 -10.52
N VAL A 151 9.00 11.81 -10.45
CA VAL A 151 7.87 11.82 -11.39
C VAL A 151 7.06 13.10 -11.19
N SER A 152 6.83 13.85 -12.27
CA SER A 152 6.03 15.07 -12.27
C SER A 152 4.52 14.81 -12.17
N GLY A 153 3.74 15.90 -11.93
CA GLY A 153 2.28 15.85 -11.89
C GLY A 153 1.72 15.65 -10.47
N PHE A 154 2.48 16.02 -9.44
CA PHE A 154 2.00 16.07 -8.06
C PHE A 154 2.04 17.50 -7.53
N VAL A 155 0.92 17.97 -6.95
CA VAL A 155 0.80 19.25 -6.25
C VAL A 155 0.70 18.95 -4.76
N ARG A 156 1.65 19.46 -3.97
CA ARG A 156 1.76 19.14 -2.54
C ARG A 156 1.16 20.26 -1.70
N VAL A 157 0.30 19.86 -0.74
CA VAL A 157 -0.34 20.78 0.20
C VAL A 157 -0.19 20.26 1.64
N PRO A 158 -0.30 21.13 2.67
CA PRO A 158 -0.36 20.69 4.04
C PRO A 158 -1.52 19.72 4.29
N PHE A 159 -1.32 18.78 5.22
CA PHE A 159 -2.39 17.89 5.67
C PHE A 159 -3.41 18.66 6.51
N ASP A 160 -4.69 18.31 6.39
CA ASP A 160 -5.82 18.94 7.10
C ASP A 160 -5.97 20.46 6.83
N ASP A 161 -5.55 20.93 5.65
CA ASP A 161 -5.70 22.30 5.21
C ASP A 161 -6.59 22.37 3.96
N LEU A 162 -7.91 22.44 4.17
CA LEU A 162 -8.90 22.54 3.09
C LEU A 162 -8.69 23.80 2.27
N ALA A 163 -8.34 24.92 2.91
CA ALA A 163 -8.11 26.19 2.22
C ALA A 163 -6.92 26.09 1.25
N ALA A 164 -5.86 25.35 1.62
CA ALA A 164 -4.75 25.11 0.70
C ALA A 164 -5.18 24.29 -0.53
N VAL A 165 -6.10 23.33 -0.37
CA VAL A 165 -6.65 22.57 -1.50
C VAL A 165 -7.54 23.45 -2.40
N GLU A 166 -8.43 24.26 -1.81
CA GLU A 166 -9.35 25.15 -2.52
C GLU A 166 -8.61 26.26 -3.28
N ASN A 167 -7.50 26.73 -2.73
CA ASN A 167 -6.68 27.79 -3.36
C ASN A 167 -5.70 27.28 -4.42
N ILE A 168 -5.72 25.99 -4.79
CA ILE A 168 -4.90 25.51 -5.89
C ILE A 168 -5.37 26.15 -7.20
N ALA A 169 -4.57 27.09 -7.70
CA ALA A 169 -4.88 27.81 -8.95
C ALA A 169 -4.71 26.96 -10.23
N ALA A 170 -4.33 25.71 -10.11
CA ALA A 170 -4.07 24.82 -11.24
C ALA A 170 -5.38 24.22 -11.77
N ASN A 171 -5.72 24.50 -13.01
CA ASN A 171 -6.91 23.98 -13.70
C ASN A 171 -6.72 22.54 -14.25
N ASN A 172 -5.58 21.92 -14.01
CA ASN A 172 -5.23 20.57 -14.47
C ASN A 172 -5.28 19.52 -13.34
N VAL A 173 -5.76 19.86 -12.16
CA VAL A 173 -5.94 18.91 -11.05
C VAL A 173 -7.09 17.96 -11.37
N VAL A 174 -6.82 16.66 -11.30
CA VAL A 174 -7.78 15.60 -11.66
C VAL A 174 -8.14 14.70 -10.49
N ALA A 175 -7.33 14.69 -9.43
CA ALA A 175 -7.54 13.84 -8.26
C ALA A 175 -6.85 14.40 -7.02
N VAL A 176 -7.30 13.92 -5.85
CA VAL A 176 -6.64 14.09 -4.56
C VAL A 176 -6.29 12.69 -4.04
N LEU A 177 -5.02 12.48 -3.66
CA LEU A 177 -4.53 11.25 -3.05
C LEU A 177 -4.12 11.56 -1.61
N LEU A 178 -4.81 10.99 -0.65
CA LEU A 178 -4.60 11.23 0.77
C LEU A 178 -4.79 9.97 1.61
N GLU A 179 -4.26 9.99 2.82
CA GLU A 179 -4.55 9.05 3.89
C GLU A 179 -5.55 9.70 4.83
N PRO A 180 -6.67 9.05 5.19
CA PRO A 180 -7.60 9.61 6.20
C PRO A 180 -6.92 9.80 7.57
N ILE A 181 -5.97 8.94 7.88
CA ILE A 181 -5.06 9.01 9.03
C ILE A 181 -3.67 8.71 8.49
N GLN A 182 -2.73 9.65 8.61
CA GLN A 182 -1.36 9.44 8.16
C GLN A 182 -0.64 8.41 9.06
N GLY A 183 -0.12 7.35 8.45
CA GLY A 183 0.56 6.28 9.17
C GLY A 183 1.99 6.64 9.57
N GLU A 184 2.64 7.52 8.83
CA GLU A 184 4.06 7.90 8.98
C GLU A 184 4.25 9.39 9.31
N GLY A 185 3.20 10.19 9.23
CA GLY A 185 3.19 11.64 9.37
C GLY A 185 3.00 12.20 10.77
#